data_88d6cd4873f19002f5594d33c0522f4f
#
_entry.id   88d6cd4873f19002f5594d33c0522f4f
#
_cell.length_a   1.000
_cell.length_b   1.000
_cell.length_c   1.000
_cell.angle_alpha   90.00
_cell.angle_beta   90.00
_cell.angle_gamma   90.00
#
_symmetry.space_group_name_H-M   'P 1'
#
loop_
_entity.id
_entity.type
_entity.pdbx_description
1 polymer ?
#
loop_
_entity_poly.entity_id
_entity_poly.type
_entity_poly.pdbx_seq_one_letter_code
_entity_poly.pdbx_strand_id
1 'polypeptide(L)'
;MKRSDVLRIVVAALMAVYMPLSLVAFTLKAPIAAQPALLTSIGQSADVEMAKAIMSRAKLSFSMDSLVKAQALASTNAKTLVVVIGGSSKGLGAAGISADAELERAKALLAEAKKRGMKIIGLHIGGEARRGELSDRFIGAAVPLCDYFIVVEEGNADGLFTKLCGTKIPLDIVQKISQVSEPLAAAFAK
;
A
#
# COMPACT_ATOMS: atom_id res chain seq x y z
N MET A 1 48.87 20.56 25.82
CA MET A 1 47.43 20.69 25.57
C MET A 1 46.78 21.15 26.86
N LYS A 2 46.15 22.34 26.91
CA LYS A 2 45.53 22.86 28.13
C LYS A 2 44.22 22.12 28.43
N ARG A 3 43.91 21.90 29.70
CA ARG A 3 42.66 21.22 30.14
C ARG A 3 41.37 21.79 29.48
N SER A 4 41.40 23.06 29.13
CA SER A 4 40.33 23.75 28.40
C SER A 4 40.08 23.24 26.98
N ASP A 5 41.16 22.77 26.30
CA ASP A 5 41.06 22.33 24.90
C ASP A 5 40.48 20.90 24.82
N VAL A 6 40.79 20.06 25.81
CA VAL A 6 40.21 18.70 25.92
C VAL A 6 38.71 18.79 26.23
N LEU A 7 38.30 19.71 27.10
CA LEU A 7 36.87 19.91 27.41
C LEU A 7 36.06 20.43 26.22
N ARG A 8 36.65 21.31 25.41
CA ARG A 8 36.01 21.81 24.17
C ARG A 8 35.84 20.72 23.12
N ILE A 9 36.82 19.83 22.98
CA ILE A 9 36.74 18.70 22.03
C ILE A 9 35.69 17.68 22.51
N VAL A 10 35.59 17.40 23.80
CA VAL A 10 34.58 16.47 24.34
C VAL A 10 33.14 17.03 24.19
N VAL A 11 32.95 18.34 24.40
CA VAL A 11 31.64 18.98 24.21
C VAL A 11 31.26 19.04 22.74
N ALA A 12 32.20 19.28 21.81
CA ALA A 12 31.94 19.24 20.37
C ALA A 12 31.62 17.83 19.87
N ALA A 13 32.25 16.78 20.43
CA ALA A 13 31.97 15.39 20.08
C ALA A 13 30.60 14.91 20.61
N LEU A 14 30.13 15.43 21.75
CA LEU A 14 28.78 15.10 22.24
C LEU A 14 27.64 15.78 21.48
N MET A 15 27.92 16.91 20.81
CA MET A 15 26.89 17.57 19.95
C MET A 15 26.70 16.93 18.57
N ALA A 16 27.63 16.09 18.11
CA ALA A 16 27.59 15.47 16.80
C ALA A 16 26.68 14.22 16.70
N VAL A 17 26.04 13.79 17.79
CA VAL A 17 25.22 12.55 17.81
C VAL A 17 23.71 12.82 17.91
N TYR A 18 23.30 14.07 17.93
CA TYR A 18 21.87 14.38 17.77
C TYR A 18 21.52 14.45 16.26
N MET A 19 21.57 13.30 15.58
CA MET A 19 20.80 13.12 14.36
C MET A 19 19.33 13.12 14.77
N PRO A 20 18.50 14.09 14.31
CA PRO A 20 17.08 13.98 14.54
C PRO A 20 16.63 12.68 13.86
N LEU A 21 16.18 11.72 14.64
CA LEU A 21 15.41 10.61 14.15
C LEU A 21 14.17 11.24 13.51
N SER A 22 14.19 11.41 12.20
CA SER A 22 13.03 11.92 11.46
C SER A 22 11.89 10.96 11.74
N LEU A 23 11.03 11.32 12.67
CA LEU A 23 9.81 10.60 12.94
C LEU A 23 8.96 10.75 11.67
N VAL A 24 8.95 9.73 10.83
CA VAL A 24 8.04 9.68 9.68
C VAL A 24 6.63 9.59 10.29
N ALA A 25 5.93 10.71 10.26
CA ALA A 25 4.55 10.75 10.73
C ALA A 25 3.66 10.12 9.64
N PHE A 26 3.18 8.90 9.89
CA PHE A 26 2.18 8.27 9.04
C PHE A 26 0.80 8.89 9.30
N THR A 27 -0.07 8.85 8.28
CA THR A 27 -1.44 9.35 8.40
C THR A 27 -2.26 8.53 9.40
N LEU A 28 -1.96 7.23 9.53
CA LEU A 28 -2.57 6.36 10.54
C LEU A 28 -2.00 6.64 11.93
N LYS A 29 -2.88 6.97 12.88
CA LYS A 29 -2.52 7.16 14.29
C LYS A 29 -2.42 5.87 15.08
N ALA A 30 -3.01 4.80 14.58
CA ALA A 30 -3.01 3.46 15.18
C ALA A 30 -3.20 2.39 14.09
N PRO A 31 -2.79 1.14 14.34
CA PRO A 31 -3.07 0.03 13.45
C PRO A 31 -4.58 -0.15 13.23
N ILE A 32 -4.97 -0.45 11.99
CA ILE A 32 -6.37 -0.66 11.61
C ILE A 32 -6.62 -2.08 11.08
N ALA A 33 -5.57 -2.81 10.78
CA ALA A 33 -5.60 -4.10 10.10
C ALA A 33 -5.08 -5.23 10.99
N ALA A 34 -5.55 -6.44 10.75
CA ALA A 34 -5.14 -7.66 11.45
C ALA A 34 -4.60 -8.69 10.45
N GLN A 35 -3.71 -9.55 10.94
CA GLN A 35 -3.17 -10.68 10.19
C GLN A 35 -4.03 -11.95 10.41
N PRO A 36 -4.01 -12.92 9.49
CA PRO A 36 -3.33 -12.89 8.21
C PRO A 36 -4.04 -12.02 7.19
N ALA A 37 -3.30 -11.54 6.18
CA ALA A 37 -3.84 -10.78 5.06
C ALA A 37 -3.98 -11.67 3.81
N LEU A 38 -4.84 -11.23 2.88
CA LEU A 38 -4.88 -11.73 1.50
C LEU A 38 -4.41 -10.62 0.56
N LEU A 39 -3.34 -10.89 -0.17
CA LEU A 39 -2.80 -9.98 -1.19
C LEU A 39 -3.38 -10.33 -2.55
N THR A 40 -3.87 -9.34 -3.28
CA THR A 40 -4.41 -9.52 -4.63
C THR A 40 -4.10 -8.34 -5.54
N SER A 41 -4.30 -8.52 -6.85
CA SER A 41 -4.21 -7.47 -7.85
C SER A 41 -5.59 -6.97 -8.26
N ILE A 42 -5.68 -5.69 -8.61
CA ILE A 42 -6.81 -5.09 -9.33
C ILE A 42 -6.23 -4.41 -10.57
N GLY A 43 -6.59 -4.95 -11.76
CA GLY A 43 -6.04 -4.54 -13.05
C GLY A 43 -4.85 -5.36 -13.53
N GLN A 44 -4.46 -6.39 -12.79
CA GLN A 44 -3.46 -7.40 -13.15
C GLN A 44 -2.06 -6.83 -13.44
N SER A 45 -1.67 -5.75 -12.74
CA SER A 45 -0.31 -5.24 -12.76
C SER A 45 0.66 -6.20 -12.07
N ALA A 46 1.87 -6.35 -12.63
CA ALA A 46 2.96 -7.10 -12.02
C ALA A 46 3.45 -6.50 -10.68
N ASP A 47 2.99 -5.30 -10.33
CA ASP A 47 3.34 -4.62 -9.09
C ASP A 47 2.90 -5.41 -7.85
N VAL A 48 1.96 -6.35 -8.00
CA VAL A 48 1.55 -7.26 -6.93
C VAL A 48 2.72 -8.13 -6.44
N GLU A 49 3.66 -8.50 -7.29
CA GLU A 49 4.86 -9.24 -6.88
C GLU A 49 5.82 -8.36 -6.08
N MET A 50 5.91 -7.06 -6.39
CA MET A 50 6.65 -6.11 -5.56
C MET A 50 6.01 -5.94 -4.19
N ALA A 51 4.68 -5.84 -4.13
CA ALA A 51 3.95 -5.77 -2.87
C ALA A 51 4.15 -7.03 -2.03
N LYS A 52 4.17 -8.22 -2.64
CA LYS A 52 4.51 -9.49 -1.98
C LYS A 52 5.91 -9.43 -1.34
N ALA A 53 6.91 -8.92 -2.07
CA ALA A 53 8.27 -8.78 -1.53
C ALA A 53 8.31 -7.78 -0.35
N ILE A 54 7.57 -6.67 -0.43
CA ILE A 54 7.44 -5.67 0.63
C ILE A 54 6.79 -6.29 1.87
N MET A 55 5.67 -6.99 1.73
CA MET A 55 4.97 -7.65 2.83
C MET A 55 5.82 -8.73 3.49
N SER A 56 6.57 -9.52 2.69
CA SER A 56 7.50 -10.53 3.20
C SER A 56 8.63 -9.90 4.01
N ARG A 57 9.21 -8.80 3.52
CA ARG A 57 10.26 -8.05 4.24
C ARG A 57 9.72 -7.46 5.56
N ALA A 58 8.48 -6.99 5.56
CA ALA A 58 7.79 -6.51 6.74
C ALA A 58 7.36 -7.63 7.70
N LYS A 59 7.65 -8.90 7.37
CA LYS A 59 7.30 -10.10 8.15
C LYS A 59 5.80 -10.22 8.43
N LEU A 60 4.97 -9.75 7.51
CA LEU A 60 3.52 -9.90 7.60
C LEU A 60 3.12 -11.33 7.22
N SER A 61 2.13 -11.88 7.94
CA SER A 61 1.50 -13.15 7.59
C SER A 61 0.44 -12.91 6.52
N PHE A 62 0.60 -13.53 5.35
CA PHE A 62 -0.35 -13.37 4.25
C PHE A 62 -0.33 -14.56 3.28
N SER A 63 -1.41 -14.70 2.53
CA SER A 63 -1.49 -15.47 1.30
C SER A 63 -1.65 -14.53 0.11
N MET A 64 -1.38 -15.03 -1.10
CA MET A 64 -1.52 -14.26 -2.33
C MET A 64 -2.30 -15.04 -3.38
N ASP A 65 -3.30 -14.37 -3.97
CA ASP A 65 -4.02 -14.83 -5.16
C ASP A 65 -4.41 -13.60 -5.98
N SER A 66 -3.73 -13.41 -7.12
CA SER A 66 -3.91 -12.22 -7.97
C SER A 66 -5.29 -12.17 -8.64
N LEU A 67 -5.99 -13.29 -8.74
CA LEU A 67 -7.30 -13.44 -9.38
C LEU A 67 -8.40 -13.90 -8.42
N VAL A 68 -8.17 -13.74 -7.12
CA VAL A 68 -9.15 -14.16 -6.11
C VAL A 68 -10.54 -13.58 -6.43
N LYS A 69 -11.54 -14.43 -6.35
CA LYS A 69 -12.95 -14.07 -6.53
C LYS A 69 -13.63 -13.82 -5.19
N ALA A 70 -14.71 -13.06 -5.20
CA ALA A 70 -15.48 -12.73 -3.99
C ALA A 70 -15.89 -13.98 -3.19
N GLN A 71 -16.31 -15.05 -3.88
CA GLN A 71 -16.75 -16.29 -3.25
C GLN A 71 -15.64 -16.97 -2.43
N ALA A 72 -14.39 -16.86 -2.89
CA ALA A 72 -13.25 -17.47 -2.21
C ALA A 72 -12.96 -16.80 -0.85
N LEU A 73 -13.44 -15.57 -0.60
CA LEU A 73 -13.32 -14.94 0.71
C LEU A 73 -14.04 -15.71 1.82
N ALA A 74 -15.02 -16.54 1.48
CA ALA A 74 -15.70 -17.39 2.45
C ALA A 74 -14.79 -18.46 3.06
N SER A 75 -13.81 -18.92 2.27
CA SER A 75 -12.92 -20.03 2.65
C SER A 75 -11.56 -19.57 3.18
N THR A 76 -11.30 -18.24 3.20
CA THR A 76 -10.05 -17.70 3.73
C THR A 76 -10.18 -17.35 5.21
N ASN A 77 -9.07 -17.49 5.94
CA ASN A 77 -8.94 -16.98 7.31
C ASN A 77 -8.41 -15.54 7.35
N ALA A 78 -8.20 -14.91 6.20
CA ALA A 78 -7.68 -13.56 6.10
C ALA A 78 -8.60 -12.54 6.80
N LYS A 79 -7.99 -11.63 7.55
CA LYS A 79 -8.68 -10.55 8.27
C LYS A 79 -8.60 -9.23 7.49
N THR A 80 -7.63 -9.11 6.61
CA THR A 80 -7.35 -7.91 5.82
C THR A 80 -7.18 -8.29 4.36
N LEU A 81 -7.73 -7.47 3.46
CA LEU A 81 -7.50 -7.55 2.03
C LEU A 81 -6.51 -6.44 1.64
N VAL A 82 -5.37 -6.82 1.10
CA VAL A 82 -4.40 -5.88 0.51
C VAL A 82 -4.54 -5.93 -1.00
N VAL A 83 -4.87 -4.81 -1.62
CA VAL A 83 -5.12 -4.71 -3.07
C VAL A 83 -4.08 -3.83 -3.74
N VAL A 84 -3.37 -4.36 -4.71
CA VAL A 84 -2.46 -3.59 -5.57
C VAL A 84 -3.22 -3.17 -6.82
N ILE A 85 -3.37 -1.87 -7.00
CA ILE A 85 -4.23 -1.30 -8.03
C ILE A 85 -3.38 -0.72 -9.16
N GLY A 86 -3.57 -1.24 -10.37
CA GLY A 86 -2.90 -0.75 -11.57
C GLY A 86 -3.24 -1.62 -12.78
N GLY A 87 -3.64 -0.98 -13.87
CA GLY A 87 -4.01 -1.67 -15.11
C GLY A 87 -2.79 -2.16 -15.90
N SER A 88 -2.85 -3.39 -16.40
CA SER A 88 -1.85 -3.94 -17.30
C SER A 88 -2.54 -4.76 -18.40
N SER A 89 -2.54 -4.25 -19.64
CA SER A 89 -3.07 -4.99 -20.78
C SER A 89 -2.38 -6.35 -20.97
N LYS A 90 -1.04 -6.38 -20.75
CA LYS A 90 -0.27 -7.63 -20.77
C LYS A 90 -0.69 -8.58 -19.66
N GLY A 91 -0.89 -8.06 -18.44
CA GLY A 91 -1.32 -8.87 -17.31
C GLY A 91 -2.74 -9.41 -17.47
N LEU A 92 -3.69 -8.59 -17.95
CA LEU A 92 -5.04 -9.01 -18.27
C LEU A 92 -5.05 -10.11 -19.37
N GLY A 93 -4.25 -9.92 -20.43
CA GLY A 93 -4.09 -10.94 -21.46
C GLY A 93 -3.50 -12.25 -20.95
N ALA A 94 -2.48 -12.19 -20.09
CA ALA A 94 -1.89 -13.38 -19.47
C ALA A 94 -2.87 -14.09 -18.53
N ALA A 95 -3.75 -13.34 -17.86
CA ALA A 95 -4.80 -13.88 -17.01
C ALA A 95 -6.03 -14.40 -17.81
N GLY A 96 -6.08 -14.15 -19.11
CA GLY A 96 -7.20 -14.55 -19.97
C GLY A 96 -8.51 -13.82 -19.67
N ILE A 97 -8.44 -12.58 -19.14
CA ILE A 97 -9.64 -11.82 -18.80
C ILE A 97 -9.64 -10.44 -19.46
N SER A 98 -10.84 -9.94 -19.77
CA SER A 98 -11.02 -8.58 -20.26
C SER A 98 -10.96 -7.55 -19.15
N ALA A 99 -10.72 -6.29 -19.50
CA ALA A 99 -10.74 -5.18 -18.53
C ALA A 99 -12.11 -5.04 -17.85
N ASP A 100 -13.21 -5.30 -18.57
CA ASP A 100 -14.56 -5.25 -18.01
C ASP A 100 -14.78 -6.38 -17.00
N ALA A 101 -14.39 -7.62 -17.35
CA ALA A 101 -14.50 -8.76 -16.44
C ALA A 101 -13.66 -8.55 -15.16
N GLU A 102 -12.46 -7.97 -15.30
CA GLU A 102 -11.61 -7.63 -14.17
C GLU A 102 -12.24 -6.55 -13.28
N LEU A 103 -12.85 -5.52 -13.89
CA LEU A 103 -13.54 -4.48 -13.13
C LEU A 103 -14.70 -5.05 -12.32
N GLU A 104 -15.50 -5.93 -12.91
CA GLU A 104 -16.61 -6.59 -12.21
C GLU A 104 -16.11 -7.54 -11.11
N ARG A 105 -15.02 -8.30 -11.37
CA ARG A 105 -14.36 -9.11 -10.33
C ARG A 105 -13.91 -8.25 -9.15
N ALA A 106 -13.24 -7.13 -9.45
CA ALA A 106 -12.73 -6.22 -8.43
C ALA A 106 -13.86 -5.63 -7.57
N LYS A 107 -14.92 -5.12 -8.20
CA LYS A 107 -16.09 -4.57 -7.50
C LYS A 107 -16.75 -5.61 -6.60
N ALA A 108 -16.99 -6.81 -7.11
CA ALA A 108 -17.59 -7.89 -6.34
C ALA A 108 -16.70 -8.31 -5.15
N LEU A 109 -15.39 -8.41 -5.36
CA LEU A 109 -14.41 -8.74 -4.32
C LEU A 109 -14.41 -7.70 -3.19
N LEU A 110 -14.31 -6.41 -3.54
CA LEU A 110 -14.28 -5.32 -2.55
C LEU A 110 -15.59 -5.22 -1.77
N ALA A 111 -16.73 -5.40 -2.45
CA ALA A 111 -18.03 -5.42 -1.79
C ALA A 111 -18.17 -6.59 -0.80
N GLU A 112 -17.73 -7.78 -1.17
CA GLU A 112 -17.76 -8.95 -0.29
C GLU A 112 -16.78 -8.78 0.88
N ALA A 113 -15.58 -8.22 0.67
CA ALA A 113 -14.63 -7.93 1.73
C ALA A 113 -15.23 -6.97 2.76
N LYS A 114 -15.89 -5.89 2.31
CA LYS A 114 -16.61 -4.98 3.20
C LYS A 114 -17.74 -5.65 3.96
N LYS A 115 -18.56 -6.44 3.28
CA LYS A 115 -19.66 -7.20 3.91
C LYS A 115 -19.15 -8.12 5.02
N ARG A 116 -17.94 -8.67 4.87
CA ARG A 116 -17.27 -9.51 5.88
C ARG A 116 -16.56 -8.73 6.97
N GLY A 117 -16.57 -7.40 6.92
CA GLY A 117 -15.85 -6.55 7.87
C GLY A 117 -14.32 -6.62 7.74
N MET A 118 -13.80 -7.13 6.61
CA MET A 118 -12.37 -7.11 6.33
C MET A 118 -11.90 -5.67 6.13
N LYS A 119 -10.71 -5.34 6.66
CA LYS A 119 -10.05 -4.08 6.32
C LYS A 119 -9.46 -4.16 4.91
N ILE A 120 -9.59 -3.10 4.14
CA ILE A 120 -9.07 -3.02 2.77
C ILE A 120 -7.97 -1.97 2.73
N ILE A 121 -6.74 -2.42 2.44
CA ILE A 121 -5.58 -1.56 2.25
C ILE A 121 -5.25 -1.52 0.77
N GLY A 122 -5.31 -0.32 0.17
CA GLY A 122 -4.96 -0.11 -1.22
C GLY A 122 -3.51 0.34 -1.40
N LEU A 123 -2.87 -0.17 -2.44
CA LEU A 123 -1.51 0.18 -2.83
C LEU A 123 -1.48 0.57 -4.31
N HIS A 124 -0.85 1.71 -4.64
CA HIS A 124 -0.45 2.04 -6.01
C HIS A 124 1.03 2.38 -6.00
N ILE A 125 1.86 1.42 -6.38
CA ILE A 125 3.31 1.47 -6.19
C ILE A 125 4.12 1.52 -7.48
N GLY A 126 3.47 1.44 -8.63
CA GLY A 126 4.11 1.48 -9.94
C GLY A 126 4.38 2.89 -10.47
N GLY A 127 4.03 3.94 -9.70
CA GLY A 127 4.26 5.33 -10.08
C GLY A 127 3.52 5.75 -11.36
N GLU A 128 4.06 6.74 -12.07
CA GLU A 128 3.49 7.28 -13.31
C GLU A 128 3.34 6.20 -14.40
N ALA A 129 4.27 5.26 -14.49
CA ALA A 129 4.23 4.17 -15.47
C ALA A 129 3.01 3.23 -15.33
N ARG A 130 2.28 3.32 -14.22
CA ARG A 130 1.05 2.58 -13.94
C ARG A 130 -0.18 3.46 -13.92
N ARG A 131 -0.10 4.65 -14.51
CA ARG A 131 -1.23 5.58 -14.72
C ARG A 131 -1.71 5.50 -16.18
N GLY A 132 -2.81 6.14 -16.47
CA GLY A 132 -3.45 6.19 -17.77
C GLY A 132 -4.83 5.55 -17.76
N GLU A 133 -5.56 5.66 -18.87
CA GLU A 133 -6.99 5.35 -18.98
C GLU A 133 -7.38 3.99 -18.37
N LEU A 134 -6.64 2.93 -18.71
CA LEU A 134 -6.91 1.59 -18.20
C LEU A 134 -6.72 1.51 -16.67
N SER A 135 -5.62 2.05 -16.16
CA SER A 135 -5.33 2.04 -14.71
C SER A 135 -6.31 2.91 -13.95
N ASP A 136 -6.57 4.11 -14.45
CA ASP A 136 -7.41 5.11 -13.78
C ASP A 136 -8.87 4.64 -13.67
N ARG A 137 -9.32 3.79 -14.60
CA ARG A 137 -10.60 3.10 -14.52
C ARG A 137 -10.69 2.17 -13.29
N PHE A 138 -9.64 1.38 -13.02
CA PHE A 138 -9.57 0.52 -11.83
C PHE A 138 -9.36 1.35 -10.55
N ILE A 139 -8.51 2.37 -10.60
CA ILE A 139 -8.24 3.29 -9.49
C ILE A 139 -9.55 3.95 -9.03
N GLY A 140 -10.31 4.53 -9.97
CA GLY A 140 -11.57 5.20 -9.65
C GLY A 140 -12.62 4.28 -9.02
N ALA A 141 -12.63 3.00 -9.40
CA ALA A 141 -13.57 2.02 -8.86
C ALA A 141 -13.15 1.47 -7.48
N ALA A 142 -11.84 1.33 -7.23
CA ALA A 142 -11.34 0.61 -6.05
C ALA A 142 -10.93 1.53 -4.89
N VAL A 143 -10.28 2.67 -5.16
CA VAL A 143 -9.77 3.56 -4.12
C VAL A 143 -10.85 4.02 -3.14
N PRO A 144 -12.05 4.44 -3.58
CA PRO A 144 -13.10 4.89 -2.66
C PRO A 144 -13.61 3.81 -1.69
N LEU A 145 -13.26 2.55 -1.94
CA LEU A 145 -13.66 1.41 -1.12
C LEU A 145 -12.57 0.97 -0.13
N CYS A 146 -11.39 1.58 -0.17
CA CYS A 146 -10.30 1.29 0.78
C CYS A 146 -10.54 1.94 2.14
N ASP A 147 -9.99 1.33 3.19
CA ASP A 147 -9.94 1.89 4.55
C ASP A 147 -8.64 2.67 4.79
N TYR A 148 -7.63 2.42 3.98
CA TYR A 148 -6.33 3.07 3.99
C TYR A 148 -5.67 2.94 2.61
N PHE A 149 -4.91 3.93 2.21
CA PHE A 149 -4.23 3.92 0.91
C PHE A 149 -2.78 4.37 1.01
N ILE A 150 -1.89 3.70 0.25
CA ILE A 150 -0.49 4.09 0.11
C ILE A 150 -0.20 4.26 -1.38
N VAL A 151 0.36 5.39 -1.76
CA VAL A 151 0.72 5.69 -3.15
C VAL A 151 2.16 6.19 -3.24
N VAL A 152 2.88 5.76 -4.28
CA VAL A 152 4.17 6.39 -4.65
C VAL A 152 3.88 7.73 -5.30
N GLU A 153 4.62 8.78 -4.89
CA GLU A 153 4.40 10.19 -5.23
C GLU A 153 4.18 10.42 -6.73
N GLU A 154 5.03 9.83 -7.57
CA GLU A 154 4.93 9.93 -9.04
C GLU A 154 3.56 9.46 -9.57
N GLY A 155 2.93 8.46 -8.93
CA GLY A 155 1.59 7.99 -9.27
C GLY A 155 0.48 8.98 -8.91
N ASN A 156 0.74 9.92 -8.01
CA ASN A 156 -0.21 10.94 -7.54
C ASN A 156 0.15 12.36 -7.98
N ALA A 157 0.99 12.52 -9.01
CA ALA A 157 1.46 13.83 -9.48
C ALA A 157 0.30 14.77 -9.88
N ASP A 158 -0.81 14.24 -10.37
CA ASP A 158 -2.03 14.97 -10.72
C ASP A 158 -3.05 15.09 -9.57
N GLY A 159 -2.73 14.56 -8.39
CA GLY A 159 -3.58 14.60 -7.21
C GLY A 159 -4.81 13.66 -7.26
N LEU A 160 -4.87 12.71 -8.21
CA LEU A 160 -6.03 11.82 -8.36
C LEU A 160 -6.32 11.03 -7.07
N PHE A 161 -5.29 10.41 -6.46
CA PHE A 161 -5.48 9.65 -5.22
C PHE A 161 -5.86 10.55 -4.05
N THR A 162 -5.26 11.74 -3.95
CA THR A 162 -5.63 12.75 -2.95
C THR A 162 -7.11 13.11 -3.08
N LYS A 163 -7.59 13.32 -4.30
CA LYS A 163 -9.01 13.62 -4.58
C LYS A 163 -9.93 12.45 -4.23
N LEU A 164 -9.56 11.23 -4.62
CA LEU A 164 -10.39 10.03 -4.38
C LEU A 164 -10.47 9.65 -2.91
N CYS A 165 -9.36 9.77 -2.17
CA CYS A 165 -9.33 9.51 -0.73
C CYS A 165 -10.05 10.61 0.06
N GLY A 166 -9.93 11.88 -0.37
CA GLY A 166 -10.50 13.03 0.30
C GLY A 166 -10.08 13.10 1.77
N THR A 167 -11.04 13.38 2.65
CA THR A 167 -10.82 13.41 4.11
C THR A 167 -11.21 12.10 4.81
N LYS A 168 -11.75 11.13 4.06
CA LYS A 168 -12.34 9.91 4.64
C LYS A 168 -11.36 8.75 4.71
N ILE A 169 -10.43 8.67 3.75
CA ILE A 169 -9.48 7.56 3.64
C ILE A 169 -8.09 8.11 3.95
N PRO A 170 -7.46 7.67 5.05
CA PRO A 170 -6.06 8.03 5.32
C PRO A 170 -5.19 7.65 4.13
N LEU A 171 -4.36 8.60 3.67
CA LEU A 171 -3.50 8.45 2.50
C LEU A 171 -2.06 8.77 2.87
N ASP A 172 -1.16 7.81 2.74
CA ASP A 172 0.27 8.06 2.79
C ASP A 172 0.87 8.12 1.38
N ILE A 173 1.54 9.23 1.10
CA ILE A 173 2.28 9.45 -0.14
C ILE A 173 3.76 9.25 0.18
N VAL A 174 4.38 8.26 -0.45
CA VAL A 174 5.80 7.92 -0.27
C VAL A 174 6.60 8.25 -1.51
N GLN A 175 7.83 8.73 -1.36
CA GLN A 175 8.65 9.13 -2.49
C GLN A 175 9.11 7.95 -3.36
N LYS A 176 9.35 6.79 -2.72
CA LYS A 176 9.90 5.61 -3.41
C LYS A 176 9.22 4.33 -2.94
N ILE A 177 9.19 3.33 -3.81
CA ILE A 177 8.65 1.99 -3.50
C ILE A 177 9.26 1.39 -2.24
N SER A 178 10.56 1.62 -1.99
CA SER A 178 11.24 1.10 -0.79
C SER A 178 10.68 1.63 0.53
N GLN A 179 10.00 2.77 0.51
CA GLN A 179 9.39 3.39 1.69
C GLN A 179 7.97 2.87 1.99
N VAL A 180 7.37 2.10 1.09
CA VAL A 180 6.01 1.54 1.27
C VAL A 180 5.94 0.58 2.46
N SER A 181 7.06 -0.10 2.79
CA SER A 181 7.06 -1.13 3.84
C SER A 181 6.75 -0.58 5.22
N GLU A 182 7.16 0.65 5.53
CA GLU A 182 6.97 1.26 6.85
C GLU A 182 5.50 1.59 7.13
N PRO A 183 4.81 2.41 6.29
CA PRO A 183 3.40 2.70 6.51
C PRO A 183 2.52 1.44 6.39
N LEU A 184 2.88 0.50 5.49
CA LEU A 184 2.15 -0.75 5.38
C LEU A 184 2.28 -1.60 6.64
N ALA A 185 3.49 -1.76 7.20
CA ALA A 185 3.68 -2.50 8.45
C ALA A 185 2.98 -1.81 9.63
N ALA A 186 3.00 -0.48 9.69
CA ALA A 186 2.33 0.30 10.74
C ALA A 186 0.80 0.15 10.71
N ALA A 187 0.23 -0.18 9.56
CA ALA A 187 -1.21 -0.44 9.44
C ALA A 187 -1.67 -1.72 10.14
N PHE A 188 -0.77 -2.67 10.40
CA PHE A 188 -1.09 -3.95 11.03
C PHE A 188 -0.80 -3.95 12.53
N ALA A 189 -1.73 -4.48 13.32
CA ALA A 189 -1.49 -4.80 14.72
C ALA A 189 -0.41 -5.89 14.84
N LYS A 190 0.50 -5.70 15.81
CA LYS A 190 1.56 -6.67 16.16
C LYS A 190 0.99 -7.85 16.94
#